data_a8ffc4bfc4dbef25d029c50c8fbf0039
#
_entry.id   a8ffc4bfc4dbef25d029c50c8fbf0039
#
_cell.length_a   1.000
_cell.length_b   1.000
_cell.length_c   1.000
_cell.angle_alpha   90.00
_cell.angle_beta   90.00
_cell.angle_gamma   90.00
#
_symmetry.space_group_name_H-M   'P 1'
#
loop_
_entity.id
_entity.type
_entity.pdbx_description
1 polymer ?
#
loop_
_entity_poly.entity_id
_entity_poly.type
_entity_poly.pdbx_seq_one_letter_code
_entity_poly.pdbx_strand_id
1 'polypeptide(L)'
;MLKNKMDLLVVKAKSRDSDAFTELIQTYMKDMYKTAIAILMNDEDAADAIQETILTCWEKIGNLQHNNYFKTWLIRILINNCYDIRKAREKISPLEEFEEPSAEDSYNLELKEALSCLDEKYRIVMMLYYGEGYRIHEIAELLNLPKSTVR
;
A
#
# COMPACT_ATOMS: atom_id res chain seq x y z
N MET A 1 11.30 24.08 -9.33
CA MET A 1 10.62 24.68 -8.20
C MET A 1 9.74 23.68 -7.48
N LEU A 2 9.87 23.61 -6.18
CA LEU A 2 9.10 22.65 -5.38
C LEU A 2 7.67 23.18 -5.21
N LYS A 3 6.68 22.38 -5.58
CA LYS A 3 5.29 22.80 -5.60
C LYS A 3 4.59 22.71 -4.25
N ASN A 4 5.15 21.90 -3.33
CA ASN A 4 4.55 21.72 -2.01
C ASN A 4 5.56 21.11 -1.03
N LYS A 5 5.13 20.98 0.21
CA LYS A 5 5.93 20.41 1.28
C LYS A 5 6.37 18.97 1.01
N MET A 6 5.50 18.20 0.35
CA MET A 6 5.80 16.78 0.05
C MET A 6 6.99 16.66 -0.89
N ASP A 7 7.04 17.48 -1.94
CA ASP A 7 8.17 17.48 -2.87
C ASP A 7 9.48 17.81 -2.16
N LEU A 8 9.45 18.75 -1.23
CA LEU A 8 10.63 19.12 -0.44
C LEU A 8 11.09 17.94 0.42
N LEU A 9 10.17 17.23 1.06
CA LEU A 9 10.49 16.06 1.86
C LEU A 9 11.11 14.95 1.01
N VAL A 10 10.63 14.74 -0.21
CA VAL A 10 11.19 13.76 -1.13
C VAL A 10 12.62 14.12 -1.50
N VAL A 11 12.88 15.40 -1.80
CA VAL A 11 14.23 15.87 -2.11
C VAL A 11 15.18 15.61 -0.93
N LYS A 12 14.75 15.92 0.27
CA LYS A 12 15.55 15.69 1.49
C LYS A 12 15.79 14.20 1.73
N ALA A 13 14.76 13.38 1.52
CA ALA A 13 14.88 11.92 1.70
C ALA A 13 15.87 11.32 0.70
N LYS A 14 15.88 11.81 -0.54
CA LYS A 14 16.87 11.40 -1.55
C LYS A 14 18.30 11.74 -1.12
N SER A 15 18.46 12.79 -0.32
CA SER A 15 19.74 13.20 0.25
C SER A 15 20.10 12.46 1.54
N ARG A 16 19.34 11.42 1.84
CA ARG A 16 19.51 10.55 3.04
C ARG A 16 19.15 11.24 4.35
N ASP A 17 18.21 12.18 4.32
CA ASP A 17 17.61 12.74 5.53
C ASP A 17 16.56 11.75 6.05
N SER A 18 16.90 11.02 7.10
CA SER A 18 16.01 10.00 7.68
C SER A 18 14.76 10.59 8.30
N ASP A 19 14.85 11.80 8.85
CA ASP A 19 13.68 12.46 9.45
C ASP A 19 12.66 12.84 8.37
N ALA A 20 13.14 13.34 7.23
CA ALA A 20 12.27 13.66 6.09
C ALA A 20 11.60 12.40 5.54
N PHE A 21 12.35 11.31 5.44
CA PHE A 21 11.81 10.03 4.98
C PHE A 21 10.75 9.51 5.95
N THR A 22 11.01 9.57 7.24
CA THR A 22 10.06 9.13 8.28
C THR A 22 8.76 9.93 8.18
N GLU A 23 8.86 11.24 7.98
CA GLU A 23 7.68 12.10 7.83
C GLU A 23 6.87 11.73 6.58
N LEU A 24 7.54 11.43 5.47
CA LEU A 24 6.88 10.94 4.26
C LEU A 24 6.13 9.64 4.52
N ILE A 25 6.78 8.68 5.16
CA ILE A 25 6.17 7.39 5.47
C ILE A 25 4.97 7.56 6.39
N GLN A 26 5.08 8.38 7.41
CA GLN A 26 3.96 8.64 8.32
C GLN A 26 2.78 9.29 7.60
N THR A 27 3.06 10.18 6.66
CA THR A 27 2.01 10.84 5.86
C THR A 27 1.18 9.83 5.07
N TYR A 28 1.82 8.79 4.54
CA TYR A 28 1.16 7.79 3.69
C TYR A 28 0.86 6.47 4.41
N MET A 29 1.13 6.39 5.72
CA MET A 29 0.92 5.15 6.46
C MET A 29 -0.52 4.65 6.38
N LYS A 30 -1.47 5.54 6.53
CA LYS A 30 -2.89 5.19 6.44
C LYS A 30 -3.26 4.67 5.06
N ASP A 31 -2.74 5.30 4.02
CA ASP A 31 -2.96 4.87 2.63
C ASP A 31 -2.34 3.49 2.38
N MET A 32 -1.15 3.26 2.90
CA MET A 32 -0.49 1.96 2.80
C MET A 32 -1.29 0.87 3.50
N TYR A 33 -1.79 1.17 4.71
CA TYR A 33 -2.58 0.21 5.47
C TYR A 33 -3.85 -0.19 4.70
N LYS A 34 -4.59 0.80 4.20
CA LYS A 34 -5.82 0.54 3.43
C LYS A 34 -5.56 -0.33 2.22
N THR A 35 -4.51 -0.04 1.48
CA THR A 35 -4.15 -0.81 0.29
C THR A 35 -3.73 -2.23 0.66
N ALA A 36 -2.89 -2.39 1.65
CA ALA A 36 -2.40 -3.70 2.09
C ALA A 36 -3.55 -4.58 2.60
N ILE A 37 -4.46 -4.01 3.40
CA ILE A 37 -5.61 -4.73 3.93
C ILE A 37 -6.56 -5.16 2.82
N ALA A 38 -6.74 -4.33 1.78
CA ALA A 38 -7.59 -4.68 0.65
C ALA A 38 -7.06 -5.92 -0.09
N ILE A 39 -5.75 -6.13 -0.10
CA ILE A 39 -5.11 -7.26 -0.77
C ILE A 39 -5.03 -8.47 0.15
N LEU A 40 -4.56 -8.28 1.38
CA LEU A 40 -4.18 -9.38 2.26
C LEU A 40 -5.25 -9.79 3.26
N MET A 41 -6.12 -8.88 3.65
CA MET A 41 -7.19 -9.13 4.64
C MET A 41 -6.67 -9.70 5.97
N ASN A 42 -5.44 -9.36 6.34
CA ASN A 42 -4.78 -9.84 7.54
C ASN A 42 -3.83 -8.77 8.06
N ASP A 43 -3.97 -8.38 9.32
CA ASP A 43 -3.19 -7.28 9.91
C ASP A 43 -1.69 -7.59 9.99
N GLU A 44 -1.33 -8.81 10.34
CA GLU A 44 0.09 -9.20 10.42
C GLU A 44 0.75 -9.14 9.06
N ASP A 45 0.09 -9.68 8.04
CA ASP A 45 0.60 -9.68 6.69
C ASP A 45 0.70 -8.24 6.14
N ALA A 46 -0.31 -7.42 6.44
CA ALA A 46 -0.29 -6.02 6.04
C ALA A 46 0.89 -5.29 6.69
N ALA A 47 1.13 -5.52 7.98
CA ALA A 47 2.27 -4.92 8.69
C ALA A 47 3.60 -5.37 8.09
N ASP A 48 3.73 -6.65 7.76
CA ASP A 48 4.94 -7.20 7.14
C ASP A 48 5.18 -6.57 5.76
N ALA A 49 4.13 -6.45 4.95
CA ALA A 49 4.22 -5.82 3.64
C ALA A 49 4.63 -4.36 3.73
N ILE A 50 4.06 -3.62 4.67
CA ILE A 50 4.39 -2.22 4.90
C ILE A 50 5.85 -2.08 5.34
N GLN A 51 6.29 -2.92 6.25
CA GLN A 51 7.65 -2.90 6.77
C GLN A 51 8.67 -3.15 5.66
N GLU A 52 8.43 -4.18 4.85
CA GLU A 52 9.29 -4.49 3.70
C GLU A 52 9.29 -3.35 2.68
N THR A 53 8.13 -2.73 2.47
CA THR A 53 7.99 -1.59 1.58
C THR A 53 8.82 -0.39 2.06
N ILE A 54 8.77 -0.10 3.35
CA ILE A 54 9.55 1.00 3.94
C ILE A 54 11.04 0.77 3.72
N LEU A 55 11.53 -0.43 3.97
CA LEU A 55 12.94 -0.78 3.75
C LEU A 55 13.35 -0.64 2.30
N THR A 56 12.53 -1.18 1.39
CA THR A 56 12.78 -1.10 -0.05
C THR A 56 12.81 0.34 -0.54
N CYS A 57 11.87 1.16 -0.07
CA CYS A 57 11.79 2.56 -0.45
C CYS A 57 13.01 3.34 0.02
N TRP A 58 13.46 3.10 1.24
CA TRP A 58 14.66 3.76 1.75
C TRP A 58 15.89 3.42 0.90
N GLU A 59 16.03 2.16 0.53
CA GLU A 59 17.15 1.72 -0.29
C GLU A 59 17.10 2.29 -1.69
N LYS A 60 15.90 2.41 -2.27
CA LYS A 60 15.73 2.73 -3.70
C LYS A 60 15.23 4.15 -3.97
N ILE A 61 15.09 4.98 -2.96
CA ILE A 61 14.52 6.32 -3.15
C ILE A 61 15.36 7.18 -4.12
N GLY A 62 16.66 6.92 -4.19
CA GLY A 62 17.54 7.59 -5.14
C GLY A 62 17.19 7.31 -6.59
N ASN A 63 16.48 6.21 -6.87
CA ASN A 63 16.07 5.82 -8.22
C ASN A 63 14.76 6.47 -8.66
N LEU A 64 14.05 7.15 -7.75
CA LEU A 64 12.82 7.86 -8.07
C LEU A 64 13.13 9.04 -8.98
N GLN A 65 12.64 9.00 -10.21
CA GLN A 65 12.95 10.02 -11.21
C GLN A 65 12.13 11.30 -11.03
N HIS A 66 10.87 11.15 -10.65
CA HIS A 66 9.95 12.28 -10.50
C HIS A 66 9.43 12.34 -9.07
N ASN A 67 9.79 13.40 -8.37
CA ASN A 67 9.44 13.54 -6.94
C ASN A 67 7.93 13.54 -6.70
N ASN A 68 7.15 14.05 -7.64
CA ASN A 68 5.70 14.11 -7.52
C ASN A 68 5.02 12.74 -7.69
N TYR A 69 5.77 11.71 -8.08
CA TYR A 69 5.28 10.34 -8.16
C TYR A 69 5.61 9.50 -6.94
N PHE A 70 6.09 10.12 -5.87
CA PHE A 70 6.49 9.39 -4.67
C PHE A 70 5.36 8.48 -4.14
N LYS A 71 4.16 9.02 -3.98
CA LYS A 71 3.02 8.22 -3.48
C LYS A 71 2.74 7.02 -4.37
N THR A 72 2.64 7.22 -5.69
CA THR A 72 2.36 6.15 -6.64
C THR A 72 3.48 5.11 -6.65
N TRP A 73 4.72 5.56 -6.60
CA TRP A 73 5.88 4.70 -6.53
C TRP A 73 5.86 3.83 -5.25
N LEU A 74 5.59 4.46 -4.12
CA LEU A 74 5.47 3.80 -2.82
C LEU A 74 4.37 2.73 -2.83
N ILE A 75 3.19 3.08 -3.32
CA ILE A 75 2.03 2.17 -3.37
C ILE A 75 2.30 1.01 -4.33
N ARG A 76 2.98 1.24 -5.45
CA ARG A 76 3.35 0.17 -6.38
C ARG A 76 4.26 -0.86 -5.72
N ILE A 77 5.26 -0.40 -4.98
CA ILE A 77 6.15 -1.29 -4.23
C ILE A 77 5.37 -2.08 -3.19
N LEU A 78 4.46 -1.41 -2.48
CA LEU A 78 3.60 -2.05 -1.48
C LEU A 78 2.74 -3.14 -2.10
N ILE A 79 2.09 -2.85 -3.23
CA ILE A 79 1.24 -3.83 -3.92
C ILE A 79 2.04 -5.06 -4.31
N ASN A 80 3.24 -4.87 -4.85
CA ASN A 80 4.12 -5.99 -5.22
C ASN A 80 4.48 -6.83 -4.00
N ASN A 81 4.81 -6.20 -2.88
CA ASN A 81 5.12 -6.92 -1.65
C ASN A 81 3.91 -7.68 -1.10
N CYS A 82 2.73 -7.09 -1.21
CA CYS A 82 1.49 -7.76 -0.80
C CYS A 82 1.24 -9.02 -1.63
N TYR A 83 1.42 -8.94 -2.93
CA TYR A 83 1.26 -10.10 -3.82
C TYR A 83 2.28 -11.20 -3.51
N ASP A 84 3.51 -10.82 -3.19
CA ASP A 84 4.55 -11.78 -2.83
C ASP A 84 4.18 -12.52 -1.54
N ILE A 85 3.70 -11.83 -0.55
CA ILE A 85 3.25 -12.43 0.71
C ILE A 85 2.07 -13.36 0.47
N ARG A 86 1.11 -12.93 -0.34
CA ARG A 86 -0.05 -13.76 -0.67
C ARG A 86 0.36 -15.04 -1.36
N LYS A 87 1.28 -14.98 -2.32
CA LYS A 87 1.80 -16.16 -3.01
C LYS A 87 2.49 -17.11 -2.05
N ALA A 88 3.27 -16.58 -1.13
CA ALA A 88 3.95 -17.39 -0.13
C ALA A 88 2.94 -18.12 0.77
N ARG A 89 1.85 -17.45 1.14
CA ARG A 89 0.80 -18.06 1.97
C ARG A 89 0.02 -19.14 1.22
N GLU A 90 -0.23 -18.97 -0.05
CA GLU A 90 -0.91 -19.98 -0.86
C GLU A 90 -0.15 -21.29 -0.93
N LYS A 91 1.18 -21.25 -0.81
CA LYS A 91 2.05 -22.44 -0.81
C LYS A 91 2.10 -23.14 0.53
N ILE A 92 1.70 -22.46 1.59
CA ILE A 92 1.68 -23.02 2.93
C ILE A 92 0.27 -23.57 3.15
N SER A 93 0.18 -24.84 3.59
CA SER A 93 -1.10 -25.45 3.91
C SER A 93 -1.90 -24.55 4.86
N PRO A 94 -3.18 -24.29 4.58
CA PRO A 94 -3.96 -23.36 5.39
C PRO A 94 -4.29 -23.95 6.74
N LEU A 95 -3.39 -23.81 7.67
CA LEU A 95 -3.75 -23.83 9.06
C LEU A 95 -4.28 -22.45 9.35
N GLU A 96 -5.58 -22.34 9.35
CA GLU A 96 -6.23 -21.08 9.68
C GLU A 96 -5.81 -20.68 11.09
N GLU A 97 -4.96 -19.68 11.16
CA GLU A 97 -4.68 -19.06 12.42
C GLU A 97 -5.85 -18.15 12.73
N PHE A 98 -6.61 -18.53 13.73
CA PHE A 98 -7.61 -17.66 14.30
C PHE A 98 -6.92 -16.58 15.09
N GLU A 99 -6.84 -15.40 14.53
CA GLU A 99 -6.47 -14.24 15.29
C GLU A 99 -7.74 -13.63 15.88
N GLU A 100 -7.80 -13.57 17.20
CA GLU A 100 -8.84 -12.82 17.85
C GLU A 100 -8.58 -11.33 17.64
N PRO A 101 -9.57 -10.56 17.14
CA PRO A 101 -9.38 -9.14 16.98
C PRO A 101 -9.18 -8.47 18.33
N SER A 102 -8.14 -7.67 18.45
CA SER A 102 -7.91 -6.88 19.66
C SER A 102 -8.95 -5.74 19.73
N ALA A 103 -9.20 -5.25 20.95
CA ALA A 103 -10.17 -4.16 21.15
C ALA A 103 -9.75 -2.86 20.43
N GLU A 104 -8.48 -2.71 20.12
CA GLU A 104 -7.95 -1.55 19.40
C GLU A 104 -8.34 -1.55 17.93
N ASP A 105 -8.78 -2.68 17.39
CA ASP A 105 -9.03 -2.88 15.98
C ASP A 105 -10.50 -2.76 15.58
N SER A 106 -11.36 -2.16 16.42
CA SER A 106 -12.79 -2.05 16.10
C SER A 106 -13.04 -1.28 14.81
N TYR A 107 -12.29 -0.21 14.56
CA TYR A 107 -12.37 0.54 13.30
C TYR A 107 -11.88 -0.31 12.13
N ASN A 108 -10.77 -1.01 12.33
CA ASN A 108 -10.19 -1.88 11.31
C ASN A 108 -11.07 -3.08 11.02
N LEU A 109 -11.80 -3.58 12.02
CA LEU A 109 -12.74 -4.67 11.84
C LEU A 109 -13.92 -4.25 10.94
N GLU A 110 -14.44 -3.04 11.11
CA GLU A 110 -15.50 -2.52 10.23
C GLU A 110 -15.00 -2.42 8.77
N LEU A 111 -13.79 -1.93 8.57
CA LEU A 111 -13.20 -1.87 7.24
C LEU A 111 -13.05 -3.26 6.64
N LYS A 112 -12.55 -4.22 7.41
CA LYS A 112 -12.40 -5.60 6.96
C LYS A 112 -13.74 -6.23 6.62
N GLU A 113 -14.76 -6.02 7.43
CA GLU A 113 -16.11 -6.54 7.16
C GLU A 113 -16.67 -5.99 5.87
N ALA A 114 -16.52 -4.68 5.66
CA ALA A 114 -16.99 -4.05 4.43
C ALA A 114 -16.27 -4.60 3.20
N LEU A 115 -14.94 -4.80 3.31
CA LEU A 115 -14.13 -5.33 2.21
C LEU A 115 -14.38 -6.81 1.95
N SER A 116 -14.72 -7.58 2.99
CA SER A 116 -14.95 -9.03 2.87
C SER A 116 -16.16 -9.38 1.99
N CYS A 117 -17.09 -8.43 1.81
CA CYS A 117 -18.24 -8.62 0.94
C CYS A 117 -17.87 -8.57 -0.56
N LEU A 118 -16.65 -8.18 -0.90
CA LEU A 118 -16.21 -7.99 -2.27
C LEU A 118 -15.19 -9.07 -2.66
N ASP A 119 -15.23 -9.48 -3.92
CA ASP A 119 -14.16 -10.30 -4.48
C ASP A 119 -12.85 -9.53 -4.43
N GLU A 120 -11.75 -10.25 -4.30
CA GLU A 120 -10.43 -9.67 -4.10
C GLU A 120 -10.08 -8.59 -5.14
N LYS A 121 -10.29 -8.88 -6.41
CA LYS A 121 -9.97 -7.92 -7.48
C LYS A 121 -10.80 -6.64 -7.39
N TYR A 122 -12.06 -6.76 -6.98
CA TYR A 122 -12.92 -5.59 -6.78
C TYR A 122 -12.53 -4.81 -5.54
N ARG A 123 -12.14 -5.51 -4.48
CA ARG A 123 -11.65 -4.92 -3.25
C ARG A 123 -10.49 -3.97 -3.50
N ILE A 124 -9.49 -4.45 -4.23
CA ILE A 124 -8.28 -3.70 -4.54
C ILE A 124 -8.63 -2.47 -5.38
N VAL A 125 -9.41 -2.66 -6.45
CA VAL A 125 -9.82 -1.57 -7.34
C VAL A 125 -10.63 -0.52 -6.59
N MET A 126 -11.61 -0.95 -5.79
CA MET A 126 -12.44 -0.05 -4.99
C MET A 126 -11.61 0.78 -4.02
N MET A 127 -10.65 0.14 -3.34
CA MET A 127 -9.80 0.85 -2.40
C MET A 127 -8.95 1.90 -3.09
N LEU A 128 -8.37 1.57 -4.23
CA LEU A 128 -7.54 2.52 -4.97
C LEU A 128 -8.37 3.68 -5.53
N TYR A 129 -9.57 3.39 -6.01
CA TYR A 129 -10.42 4.42 -6.59
C TYR A 129 -11.04 5.33 -5.52
N TYR A 130 -11.73 4.75 -4.54
CA TYR A 130 -12.46 5.51 -3.53
C TYR A 130 -11.62 5.89 -2.31
N GLY A 131 -10.74 5.01 -1.89
CA GLY A 131 -9.93 5.23 -0.70
C GLY A 131 -8.69 6.08 -0.95
N GLU A 132 -8.06 5.92 -2.11
CA GLU A 132 -6.80 6.58 -2.46
C GLU A 132 -6.94 7.66 -3.53
N GLY A 133 -8.10 7.75 -4.18
CA GLY A 133 -8.36 8.77 -5.19
C GLY A 133 -7.69 8.55 -6.53
N TYR A 134 -7.24 7.34 -6.83
CA TYR A 134 -6.63 7.04 -8.13
C TYR A 134 -7.68 6.99 -9.23
N ARG A 135 -7.29 7.43 -10.40
CA ARG A 135 -8.12 7.33 -11.60
C ARG A 135 -8.03 5.92 -12.20
N ILE A 136 -9.01 5.57 -13.03
CA ILE A 136 -9.08 4.23 -13.63
C ILE A 136 -7.79 3.85 -14.37
N HIS A 137 -7.24 4.76 -15.17
CA HIS A 137 -5.99 4.48 -15.89
C HIS A 137 -4.79 4.30 -14.96
N GLU A 138 -4.76 5.03 -13.86
CA GLU A 138 -3.70 4.88 -12.85
C GLU A 138 -3.79 3.53 -12.15
N ILE A 139 -5.01 3.10 -11.82
CA ILE A 139 -5.25 1.79 -11.20
C ILE A 139 -4.81 0.68 -12.15
N ALA A 140 -5.16 0.79 -13.43
CA ALA A 140 -4.77 -0.19 -14.43
C ALA A 140 -3.25 -0.34 -14.51
N GLU A 141 -2.52 0.78 -14.47
CA GLU A 141 -1.05 0.76 -14.45
C GLU A 141 -0.50 0.12 -13.17
N LEU A 142 -1.03 0.50 -12.00
CA LEU A 142 -0.58 -0.05 -10.72
C LEU A 142 -0.76 -1.55 -10.64
N LEU A 143 -1.87 -2.06 -11.16
CA LEU A 143 -2.20 -3.48 -11.10
C LEU A 143 -1.78 -4.24 -12.35
N ASN A 144 -1.23 -3.53 -13.34
CA ASN A 144 -0.81 -4.09 -14.63
C ASN A 144 -1.98 -4.79 -15.34
N LEU A 145 -3.13 -4.12 -15.38
CA LEU A 145 -4.36 -4.62 -16.00
C LEU A 145 -4.78 -3.75 -17.18
N PRO A 146 -5.53 -4.31 -18.16
CA PRO A 146 -6.17 -3.48 -19.18
C PRO A 146 -7.20 -2.53 -18.56
N LYS A 147 -7.32 -1.31 -19.11
CA LYS A 147 -8.29 -0.32 -18.61
C LYS A 147 -9.73 -0.84 -18.60
N SER A 148 -10.09 -1.64 -19.58
CA SER A 148 -11.43 -2.22 -19.70
C SER A 148 -11.78 -3.14 -18.53
N THR A 149 -10.77 -3.73 -17.89
CA THR A 149 -10.96 -4.64 -16.75
C THR A 149 -11.26 -3.87 -15.46
N VAL A 150 -10.80 -2.63 -15.36
CA VAL A 150 -10.92 -1.82 -14.13
C VAL A 150 -12.28 -1.13 -14.01
N ARG A 151 -12.99 -0.97 -15.08
CA ARG A 151 -14.32 -0.33 -15.08
C ARG A 151 -15.36 -1.04 -14.23
#